data_249d850cb71e22cbef489d274c2d59cf
#
_entry.id   249d850cb71e22cbef489d274c2d59cf
#
_cell.length_a   1.000
_cell.length_b   1.000
_cell.length_c   1.000
_cell.angle_alpha   90.00
_cell.angle_beta   90.00
_cell.angle_gamma   90.00
#
_symmetry.space_group_name_H-M   'P 1'
#
loop_
_entity.id
_entity.type
_entity.pdbx_description
1 polymer ?
#
loop_
_entity_poly.entity_id
_entity_poly.type
_entity_poly.pdbx_seq_one_letter_code
_entity_poly.pdbx_strand_id
1 'polypeptide(L)'
;FSEDARLREWIRNKSLKEGFICSSLKEKEETPESKTYENYFSYEEKVQSIPGHRILALNRGEKEKILSVKLRFPEEEILHYIEEQLQVSKKGKCRPYLEEAIADSYKRLIAPSIETEIRNILTEKAEDGAILVFSDNLKQLLMQAPITGKVVLGWDPGFRTGCKIAVVDATGKVLDTTVIYPTPPKNQVKESMAKIHQLIQKHHVDIIALGNGTASRESEKVISDYLKEQKSPVKYVIVNEAGASVYSASKLATEELPNFDVGERSSTSMARRLQDPLAELVKIDPKSIGVGQYQHDMNQSKLT
;
A
#
# COMPACT_ATOMS: atom_id res chain seq x y z
N PHE A 1 35.98 -4.45 25.46
CA PHE A 1 35.74 -5.26 24.26
C PHE A 1 34.37 -4.96 23.63
N SER A 2 33.35 -4.60 24.41
CA SER A 2 32.00 -4.28 23.90
C SER A 2 31.97 -3.19 22.86
N GLU A 3 32.98 -2.31 22.79
CA GLU A 3 33.13 -1.22 21.81
C GLU A 3 34.14 -1.56 20.69
N ASP A 4 34.74 -2.77 20.70
CA ASP A 4 35.68 -3.19 19.67
C ASP A 4 34.96 -3.31 18.31
N ALA A 5 35.41 -2.52 17.34
CA ALA A 5 34.77 -2.43 16.02
C ALA A 5 34.84 -3.75 15.24
N ARG A 6 35.96 -4.48 15.34
CA ARG A 6 36.16 -5.77 14.63
C ARG A 6 35.28 -6.86 15.22
N LEU A 7 35.19 -6.90 16.57
CA LEU A 7 34.32 -7.82 17.28
C LEU A 7 32.85 -7.58 16.90
N ARG A 8 32.41 -6.34 16.94
CA ARG A 8 31.04 -5.96 16.58
C ARG A 8 30.71 -6.26 15.13
N GLU A 9 31.63 -6.00 14.20
CA GLU A 9 31.47 -6.33 12.80
C GLU A 9 31.31 -7.84 12.57
N TRP A 10 32.12 -8.65 13.22
CA TRP A 10 32.02 -10.11 13.13
C TRP A 10 30.68 -10.61 13.69
N ILE A 11 30.26 -10.13 14.87
CA ILE A 11 28.99 -10.50 15.50
C ILE A 11 27.82 -10.10 14.59
N ARG A 12 27.84 -8.90 14.01
CA ARG A 12 26.83 -8.42 13.09
C ARG A 12 26.72 -9.35 11.86
N ASN A 13 27.83 -9.65 11.22
CA ASN A 13 27.88 -10.50 10.03
C ASN A 13 27.40 -11.93 10.35
N LYS A 14 27.80 -12.49 11.48
CA LYS A 14 27.34 -13.79 11.96
C LYS A 14 25.82 -13.77 12.21
N SER A 15 25.32 -12.76 12.88
CA SER A 15 23.90 -12.57 13.19
C SER A 15 23.04 -12.36 11.95
N LEU A 16 23.54 -11.62 10.94
CA LEU A 16 22.85 -11.45 9.64
C LEU A 16 22.74 -12.77 8.89
N LYS A 17 23.78 -13.60 8.95
CA LYS A 17 23.85 -14.88 8.22
C LYS A 17 23.03 -15.99 8.87
N GLU A 18 23.09 -16.10 10.20
CA GLU A 18 22.58 -17.25 10.95
C GLU A 18 21.45 -16.90 11.92
N GLY A 19 21.15 -15.62 12.09
CA GLY A 19 20.06 -15.17 12.95
C GLY A 19 18.68 -15.45 12.39
N PHE A 20 17.72 -15.44 13.27
CA PHE A 20 16.30 -15.59 12.96
C PHE A 20 15.52 -14.38 13.46
N ILE A 21 14.53 -13.94 12.70
CA ILE A 21 13.49 -13.05 13.16
C ILE A 21 12.31 -13.87 13.65
N CYS A 22 11.86 -13.57 14.85
CA CYS A 22 10.78 -14.29 15.51
C CYS A 22 9.69 -13.30 15.87
N SER A 23 8.43 -13.68 15.70
CA SER A 23 7.32 -12.88 16.21
C SER A 23 6.29 -13.72 16.92
N SER A 24 5.62 -13.08 17.87
CA SER A 24 4.54 -13.67 18.66
C SER A 24 3.46 -12.63 18.92
N LEU A 25 2.24 -13.10 19.18
CA LEU A 25 1.16 -12.25 19.64
C LEU A 25 1.56 -11.62 20.99
N LYS A 26 1.38 -10.30 21.12
CA LYS A 26 1.78 -9.57 22.33
C LYS A 26 0.79 -9.75 23.47
N GLU A 27 -0.50 -9.72 23.15
CA GLU A 27 -1.59 -9.92 24.11
C GLU A 27 -2.06 -11.38 24.10
N LYS A 28 -2.62 -11.85 25.21
CA LYS A 28 -3.07 -13.25 25.34
C LYS A 28 -4.40 -13.54 24.61
N GLU A 29 -5.15 -12.51 24.23
CA GLU A 29 -6.44 -12.65 23.57
C GLU A 29 -6.38 -12.11 22.16
N GLU A 30 -6.96 -12.86 21.22
CA GLU A 30 -7.11 -12.44 19.83
C GLU A 30 -8.24 -11.41 19.72
N THR A 31 -7.97 -10.31 19.02
CA THR A 31 -8.96 -9.30 18.66
C THR A 31 -9.29 -9.37 17.16
N PRO A 32 -10.41 -8.81 16.69
CA PRO A 32 -10.68 -8.75 15.26
C PRO A 32 -9.57 -8.10 14.43
N GLU A 33 -8.92 -7.09 14.99
CA GLU A 33 -7.80 -6.37 14.37
C GLU A 33 -6.55 -7.26 14.30
N SER A 34 -6.30 -8.08 15.33
CA SER A 34 -5.12 -8.96 15.38
C SER A 34 -5.17 -10.07 14.34
N LYS A 35 -6.35 -10.49 13.88
CA LYS A 35 -6.51 -11.54 12.86
C LYS A 35 -5.77 -11.24 11.56
N THR A 36 -5.58 -9.96 11.22
CA THR A 36 -4.79 -9.55 10.05
C THR A 36 -3.34 -10.05 10.14
N TYR A 37 -2.84 -10.28 11.36
CA TYR A 37 -1.49 -10.72 11.65
C TYR A 37 -1.40 -12.20 12.07
N GLU A 38 -2.45 -13.00 11.87
CA GLU A 38 -2.53 -14.40 12.32
C GLU A 38 -1.30 -15.24 11.88
N ASN A 39 -0.83 -15.04 10.65
CA ASN A 39 0.35 -15.70 10.11
C ASN A 39 1.66 -15.36 10.85
N TYR A 40 1.65 -14.35 11.71
CA TYR A 40 2.82 -13.86 12.47
C TYR A 40 2.70 -14.11 13.98
N PHE A 41 1.67 -14.81 14.46
CA PHE A 41 1.49 -15.10 15.91
C PHE A 41 2.49 -16.10 16.45
N SER A 42 3.02 -16.97 15.61
CA SER A 42 4.10 -17.90 15.92
C SER A 42 4.97 -18.04 14.68
N TYR A 43 5.77 -17.04 14.42
CA TYR A 43 6.52 -16.92 13.18
C TYR A 43 8.02 -16.90 13.44
N GLU A 44 8.77 -17.61 12.59
CA GLU A 44 10.22 -17.64 12.61
C GLU A 44 10.74 -17.76 11.17
N GLU A 45 11.69 -16.90 10.79
CA GLU A 45 12.37 -16.97 9.49
C GLU A 45 13.81 -16.47 9.60
N LYS A 46 14.69 -16.97 8.72
CA LYS A 46 16.10 -16.54 8.68
C LYS A 46 16.20 -15.07 8.27
N VAL A 47 17.00 -14.31 9.01
CA VAL A 47 17.29 -12.89 8.73
C VAL A 47 17.83 -12.71 7.31
N GLN A 48 18.69 -13.63 6.84
CA GLN A 48 19.33 -13.55 5.54
C GLN A 48 18.35 -13.61 4.37
N SER A 49 17.25 -14.35 4.48
CA SER A 49 16.34 -14.68 3.38
C SER A 49 14.95 -14.09 3.49
N ILE A 50 14.62 -13.42 4.60
CA ILE A 50 13.28 -12.86 4.79
C ILE A 50 12.92 -11.82 3.72
N PRO A 51 11.75 -11.95 3.05
CA PRO A 51 11.28 -10.95 2.08
C PRO A 51 10.93 -9.62 2.72
N GLY A 52 11.21 -8.51 2.01
CA GLY A 52 10.97 -7.16 2.53
C GLY A 52 9.52 -6.89 2.96
N HIS A 53 8.53 -7.40 2.21
CA HIS A 53 7.12 -7.21 2.58
C HIS A 53 6.76 -7.84 3.94
N ARG A 54 7.43 -8.92 4.37
CA ARG A 54 7.25 -9.52 5.69
C ARG A 54 7.88 -8.67 6.79
N ILE A 55 9.05 -8.06 6.51
CA ILE A 55 9.66 -7.09 7.43
C ILE A 55 8.72 -5.91 7.68
N LEU A 56 8.13 -5.34 6.63
CA LEU A 56 7.18 -4.22 6.75
C LEU A 56 5.90 -4.64 7.49
N ALA A 57 5.40 -5.86 7.24
CA ALA A 57 4.26 -6.40 7.98
C ALA A 57 4.55 -6.57 9.48
N LEU A 58 5.71 -7.14 9.82
CA LEU A 58 6.16 -7.31 11.21
C LEU A 58 6.34 -5.96 11.91
N ASN A 59 6.97 -5.00 11.25
CA ASN A 59 7.16 -3.65 11.80
C ASN A 59 5.83 -2.94 12.04
N ARG A 60 4.85 -3.09 11.13
CA ARG A 60 3.49 -2.55 11.31
C ARG A 60 2.80 -3.19 12.51
N GLY A 61 2.80 -4.53 12.60
CA GLY A 61 2.17 -5.25 13.70
C GLY A 61 2.79 -4.91 15.07
N GLU A 62 4.10 -4.65 15.12
CA GLU A 62 4.79 -4.18 16.31
C GLU A 62 4.42 -2.74 16.67
N LYS A 63 4.36 -1.83 15.69
CA LYS A 63 3.91 -0.43 15.85
C LYS A 63 2.47 -0.35 16.36
N GLU A 64 1.60 -1.21 15.87
CA GLU A 64 0.21 -1.35 16.31
C GLU A 64 0.07 -2.09 17.65
N LYS A 65 1.20 -2.52 18.25
CA LYS A 65 1.29 -3.23 19.53
C LYS A 65 0.62 -4.61 19.55
N ILE A 66 0.33 -5.17 18.37
CA ILE A 66 -0.25 -6.51 18.21
C ILE A 66 0.83 -7.58 18.30
N LEU A 67 1.97 -7.35 17.65
CA LEU A 67 3.08 -8.31 17.64
C LEU A 67 4.21 -7.88 18.58
N SER A 68 4.92 -8.90 19.11
CA SER A 68 6.24 -8.76 19.72
C SER A 68 7.26 -9.37 18.76
N VAL A 69 8.17 -8.56 18.24
CA VAL A 69 9.17 -8.98 17.26
C VAL A 69 10.56 -8.95 17.90
N LYS A 70 11.31 -10.04 17.76
CA LYS A 70 12.67 -10.20 18.33
C LYS A 70 13.58 -10.87 17.32
N LEU A 71 14.87 -10.58 17.40
CA LEU A 71 15.89 -11.35 16.71
C LEU A 71 16.49 -12.38 17.66
N ARG A 72 16.71 -13.59 17.16
CA ARG A 72 17.43 -14.66 17.85
C ARG A 72 18.74 -14.89 17.13
N PHE A 73 19.84 -14.77 17.87
CA PHE A 73 21.18 -14.93 17.36
C PHE A 73 21.82 -16.25 17.83
N PRO A 74 22.87 -16.74 17.18
CA PRO A 74 23.63 -17.91 17.61
C PRO A 74 24.51 -17.55 18.82
N GLU A 75 23.90 -17.37 19.98
CA GLU A 75 24.52 -16.84 21.22
C GLU A 75 25.74 -17.64 21.67
N GLU A 76 25.66 -18.98 21.68
CA GLU A 76 26.75 -19.84 22.11
C GLU A 76 28.02 -19.65 21.27
N GLU A 77 27.85 -19.55 19.94
CA GLU A 77 28.98 -19.35 19.03
C GLU A 77 29.56 -17.93 19.16
N ILE A 78 28.70 -16.94 19.39
CA ILE A 78 29.15 -15.57 19.61
C ILE A 78 29.93 -15.45 20.92
N LEU A 79 29.43 -16.01 22.01
CA LEU A 79 30.13 -16.00 23.30
C LEU A 79 31.48 -16.73 23.22
N HIS A 80 31.51 -17.88 22.56
CA HIS A 80 32.77 -18.61 22.33
C HIS A 80 33.78 -17.79 21.52
N TYR A 81 33.35 -17.12 20.46
CA TYR A 81 34.22 -16.25 19.69
C TYR A 81 34.79 -15.10 20.53
N ILE A 82 33.93 -14.47 21.36
CA ILE A 82 34.40 -13.39 22.28
C ILE A 82 35.45 -13.92 23.23
N GLU A 83 35.26 -15.11 23.82
CA GLU A 83 36.25 -15.76 24.72
C GLU A 83 37.59 -15.99 24.01
N GLU A 84 37.56 -16.47 22.75
CA GLU A 84 38.77 -16.69 21.95
C GLU A 84 39.51 -15.39 21.67
N GLN A 85 38.79 -14.32 21.28
CA GLN A 85 39.40 -13.02 21.00
C GLN A 85 40.03 -12.38 22.24
N LEU A 86 39.45 -12.61 23.41
CA LEU A 86 39.96 -12.12 24.70
C LEU A 86 41.02 -13.06 25.30
N GLN A 87 41.38 -14.16 24.61
CA GLN A 87 42.35 -15.15 25.07
C GLN A 87 42.05 -15.68 26.49
N VAL A 88 40.78 -15.94 26.78
CA VAL A 88 40.36 -16.43 28.10
C VAL A 88 40.98 -17.80 28.35
N SER A 89 41.90 -17.88 29.33
CA SER A 89 42.62 -19.11 29.65
C SER A 89 41.69 -20.21 30.17
N LYS A 90 41.73 -21.39 29.55
CA LYS A 90 40.89 -22.55 29.95
C LYS A 90 41.16 -23.06 31.39
N LYS A 91 42.32 -22.70 32.00
CA LYS A 91 42.72 -23.14 33.33
C LYS A 91 42.91 -22.01 34.34
N GLY A 92 42.50 -20.78 34.01
CA GLY A 92 42.69 -19.61 34.89
C GLY A 92 41.69 -19.56 36.04
N LYS A 93 42.11 -19.20 37.22
CA LYS A 93 41.23 -19.01 38.40
C LYS A 93 40.16 -17.91 38.18
N CYS A 94 40.44 -16.97 37.31
CA CYS A 94 39.51 -15.84 36.95
C CYS A 94 38.52 -16.20 35.84
N ARG A 95 38.60 -17.40 35.26
CA ARG A 95 37.75 -17.81 34.14
C ARG A 95 36.25 -17.64 34.43
N PRO A 96 35.67 -18.11 35.54
CA PRO A 96 34.22 -17.95 35.76
C PRO A 96 33.78 -16.50 35.79
N TYR A 97 34.57 -15.59 36.34
CA TYR A 97 34.29 -14.18 36.40
C TYR A 97 34.35 -13.51 35.00
N LEU A 98 35.28 -13.96 34.16
CA LEU A 98 35.39 -13.47 32.79
C LEU A 98 34.21 -13.95 31.90
N GLU A 99 33.83 -15.21 32.03
CA GLU A 99 32.67 -15.79 31.33
C GLU A 99 31.39 -15.06 31.74
N GLU A 100 31.19 -14.82 33.03
CA GLU A 100 30.05 -14.04 33.53
C GLU A 100 30.05 -12.59 32.97
N ALA A 101 31.20 -11.92 33.00
CA ALA A 101 31.34 -10.56 32.47
C ALA A 101 31.13 -10.50 30.96
N ILE A 102 31.57 -11.53 30.21
CA ILE A 102 31.31 -11.63 28.75
C ILE A 102 29.83 -11.81 28.47
N ALA A 103 29.19 -12.78 29.18
CA ALA A 103 27.76 -13.04 28.99
C ALA A 103 26.89 -11.82 29.36
N ASP A 104 27.22 -11.16 30.48
CA ASP A 104 26.51 -9.94 30.89
C ASP A 104 26.69 -8.79 29.90
N SER A 105 27.93 -8.54 29.45
CA SER A 105 28.23 -7.52 28.45
C SER A 105 27.56 -7.81 27.11
N TYR A 106 27.54 -9.05 26.65
CA TYR A 106 26.83 -9.46 25.44
C TYR A 106 25.35 -9.18 25.59
N LYS A 107 24.72 -9.68 26.65
CA LYS A 107 23.26 -9.58 26.86
C LYS A 107 22.78 -8.12 27.03
N ARG A 108 23.54 -7.29 27.74
CA ARG A 108 23.09 -5.91 28.05
C ARG A 108 23.56 -4.87 27.06
N LEU A 109 24.70 -5.04 26.42
CA LEU A 109 25.33 -4.00 25.60
C LEU A 109 25.40 -4.41 24.12
N ILE A 110 25.90 -5.62 23.80
CA ILE A 110 26.18 -6.00 22.43
C ILE A 110 24.90 -6.45 21.70
N ALA A 111 24.20 -7.44 22.22
CA ALA A 111 23.04 -8.03 21.56
C ALA A 111 21.92 -7.01 21.28
N PRO A 112 21.49 -6.13 22.22
CA PRO A 112 20.46 -5.13 21.93
C PRO A 112 20.88 -4.11 20.87
N SER A 113 22.17 -3.73 20.87
CA SER A 113 22.70 -2.79 19.86
C SER A 113 22.75 -3.44 18.48
N ILE A 114 23.22 -4.67 18.37
CA ILE A 114 23.27 -5.43 17.11
C ILE A 114 21.85 -5.72 16.61
N GLU A 115 20.92 -6.06 17.50
CA GLU A 115 19.51 -6.24 17.13
C GLU A 115 18.93 -4.99 16.49
N THR A 116 19.12 -3.83 17.12
CA THR A 116 18.66 -2.54 16.59
C THR A 116 19.27 -2.26 15.23
N GLU A 117 20.58 -2.48 15.08
CA GLU A 117 21.30 -2.25 13.84
C GLU A 117 20.79 -3.15 12.70
N ILE A 118 20.64 -4.45 12.96
CA ILE A 118 20.12 -5.41 11.98
C ILE A 118 18.68 -5.07 11.61
N ARG A 119 17.82 -4.72 12.56
CA ARG A 119 16.45 -4.32 12.27
C ARG A 119 16.39 -3.08 11.39
N ASN A 120 17.26 -2.11 11.61
CA ASN A 120 17.35 -0.92 10.75
C ASN A 120 17.79 -1.29 9.34
N ILE A 121 18.82 -2.12 9.17
CA ILE A 121 19.28 -2.60 7.86
C ILE A 121 18.16 -3.33 7.12
N LEU A 122 17.43 -4.23 7.79
CA LEU A 122 16.32 -4.97 7.19
C LEU A 122 15.17 -4.05 6.79
N THR A 123 14.84 -3.09 7.63
CA THR A 123 13.77 -2.11 7.37
C THR A 123 14.12 -1.23 6.18
N GLU A 124 15.33 -0.66 6.14
CA GLU A 124 15.78 0.17 5.03
C GLU A 124 15.75 -0.59 3.69
N LYS A 125 16.29 -1.81 3.68
CA LYS A 125 16.25 -2.67 2.50
C LYS A 125 14.81 -3.00 2.06
N ALA A 126 13.91 -3.23 3.02
CA ALA A 126 12.52 -3.54 2.75
C ALA A 126 11.76 -2.33 2.19
N GLU A 127 12.00 -1.15 2.75
CA GLU A 127 11.43 0.11 2.26
C GLU A 127 11.91 0.45 0.85
N ASP A 128 13.20 0.34 0.58
CA ASP A 128 13.77 0.59 -0.75
C ASP A 128 13.16 -0.37 -1.79
N GLY A 129 13.02 -1.66 -1.45
CA GLY A 129 12.35 -2.63 -2.32
C GLY A 129 10.87 -2.30 -2.56
N ALA A 130 10.16 -1.85 -1.54
CA ALA A 130 8.77 -1.45 -1.66
C ALA A 130 8.57 -0.16 -2.48
N ILE A 131 9.51 0.79 -2.40
CA ILE A 131 9.53 2.00 -3.23
C ILE A 131 9.71 1.65 -4.71
N LEU A 132 10.57 0.68 -5.04
CA LEU A 132 10.73 0.22 -6.42
C LEU A 132 9.43 -0.37 -6.96
N VAL A 133 8.75 -1.23 -6.20
CA VAL A 133 7.45 -1.80 -6.59
C VAL A 133 6.40 -0.69 -6.75
N PHE A 134 6.36 0.29 -5.85
CA PHE A 134 5.49 1.46 -5.99
C PHE A 134 5.77 2.22 -7.28
N SER A 135 7.04 2.49 -7.57
CA SER A 135 7.46 3.21 -8.79
C SER A 135 7.03 2.47 -10.06
N ASP A 136 7.22 1.15 -10.11
CA ASP A 136 6.81 0.35 -11.26
C ASP A 136 5.29 0.34 -11.45
N ASN A 137 4.53 0.18 -10.37
CA ASN A 137 3.07 0.23 -10.40
C ASN A 137 2.56 1.62 -10.84
N LEU A 138 3.15 2.69 -10.31
CA LEU A 138 2.81 4.06 -10.69
C LEU A 138 3.12 4.29 -12.18
N LYS A 139 4.29 3.87 -12.65
CA LYS A 139 4.67 3.96 -14.05
C LYS A 139 3.68 3.23 -14.97
N GLN A 140 3.28 2.01 -14.61
CA GLN A 140 2.27 1.26 -15.37
C GLN A 140 0.93 1.99 -15.41
N LEU A 141 0.52 2.61 -14.29
CA LEU A 141 -0.72 3.40 -14.24
C LEU A 141 -0.65 4.64 -15.12
N LEU A 142 0.45 5.39 -15.05
CA LEU A 142 0.66 6.62 -15.82
C LEU A 142 0.79 6.35 -17.33
N MET A 143 1.39 5.22 -17.71
CA MET A 143 1.66 4.85 -19.11
C MET A 143 0.56 4.00 -19.74
N GLN A 144 -0.62 3.94 -19.16
CA GLN A 144 -1.77 3.30 -19.80
C GLN A 144 -2.08 3.97 -21.15
N ALA A 145 -2.45 3.17 -22.14
CA ALA A 145 -2.77 3.67 -23.46
C ALA A 145 -4.02 4.58 -23.41
N PRO A 146 -3.95 5.81 -23.91
CA PRO A 146 -5.09 6.74 -23.96
C PRO A 146 -6.13 6.27 -24.96
N ILE A 147 -7.40 6.49 -24.65
CA ILE A 147 -8.53 6.30 -25.59
C ILE A 147 -9.01 7.67 -26.05
N THR A 148 -8.41 8.18 -27.10
CA THR A 148 -8.66 9.53 -27.63
C THR A 148 -9.88 9.61 -28.56
N GLY A 149 -10.41 10.81 -28.73
CA GLY A 149 -11.46 11.08 -29.73
C GLY A 149 -12.84 10.50 -29.40
N LYS A 150 -13.08 10.11 -28.13
CA LYS A 150 -14.32 9.49 -27.69
C LYS A 150 -15.06 10.36 -26.68
N VAL A 151 -16.39 10.33 -26.75
CA VAL A 151 -17.26 10.89 -25.71
C VAL A 151 -17.37 9.85 -24.60
N VAL A 152 -16.95 10.22 -23.39
CA VAL A 152 -16.85 9.30 -22.27
C VAL A 152 -17.81 9.71 -21.15
N LEU A 153 -18.53 8.72 -20.62
CA LEU A 153 -19.33 8.86 -19.40
C LEU A 153 -18.54 8.33 -18.23
N GLY A 154 -18.07 9.22 -17.37
CA GLY A 154 -17.39 8.88 -16.12
C GLY A 154 -18.40 8.50 -15.04
N TRP A 155 -18.15 7.38 -14.37
CA TRP A 155 -18.97 6.84 -13.31
C TRP A 155 -18.13 6.63 -12.06
N ASP A 156 -18.33 7.51 -11.09
CA ASP A 156 -17.74 7.40 -9.76
C ASP A 156 -18.73 6.67 -8.84
N PRO A 157 -18.50 5.38 -8.51
CA PRO A 157 -19.47 4.55 -7.80
C PRO A 157 -19.57 4.91 -6.31
N GLY A 158 -20.76 4.77 -5.73
CA GLY A 158 -20.98 5.01 -4.32
C GLY A 158 -22.32 4.49 -3.82
N PHE A 159 -22.35 4.00 -2.58
CA PHE A 159 -23.56 3.47 -1.96
C PHE A 159 -24.50 4.57 -1.44
N ARG A 160 -24.15 5.18 -0.32
CA ARG A 160 -25.04 6.15 0.39
C ARG A 160 -25.22 7.46 -0.35
N THR A 161 -24.15 8.00 -0.88
CA THR A 161 -24.14 9.30 -1.55
C THR A 161 -24.58 9.20 -3.02
N GLY A 162 -24.83 7.99 -3.53
CA GLY A 162 -25.12 7.71 -4.92
C GLY A 162 -23.89 7.71 -5.82
N CYS A 163 -24.07 7.22 -7.03
CA CYS A 163 -23.04 7.24 -8.06
C CYS A 163 -23.05 8.60 -8.76
N LYS A 164 -21.89 9.25 -8.88
CA LYS A 164 -21.74 10.52 -9.58
C LYS A 164 -21.38 10.24 -11.04
N ILE A 165 -22.04 10.93 -11.91
CA ILE A 165 -21.93 10.75 -13.35
C ILE A 165 -21.51 12.07 -13.98
N ALA A 166 -20.53 12.02 -14.87
CA ALA A 166 -20.18 13.14 -15.73
C ALA A 166 -19.98 12.66 -17.16
N VAL A 167 -20.50 13.40 -18.13
CA VAL A 167 -20.22 13.15 -19.55
C VAL A 167 -19.21 14.18 -20.03
N VAL A 168 -18.13 13.71 -20.64
CA VAL A 168 -17.11 14.58 -21.24
C VAL A 168 -17.02 14.34 -22.75
N ASP A 169 -16.78 15.40 -23.49
CA ASP A 169 -16.55 15.30 -24.93
C ASP A 169 -15.14 14.78 -25.25
N ALA A 170 -14.82 14.62 -26.52
CA ALA A 170 -13.54 14.11 -26.99
C ALA A 170 -12.32 14.98 -26.56
N THR A 171 -12.56 16.21 -26.10
CA THR A 171 -11.50 17.13 -25.59
C THR A 171 -11.39 17.15 -24.07
N GLY A 172 -12.23 16.39 -23.36
CA GLY A 172 -12.30 16.38 -21.90
C GLY A 172 -13.17 17.48 -21.29
N LYS A 173 -13.92 18.25 -22.10
CA LYS A 173 -14.87 19.26 -21.62
C LYS A 173 -16.12 18.57 -21.06
N VAL A 174 -16.56 18.98 -19.87
CA VAL A 174 -17.79 18.48 -19.26
C VAL A 174 -19.01 18.96 -20.04
N LEU A 175 -19.87 18.04 -20.48
CA LEU A 175 -21.12 18.30 -21.20
C LEU A 175 -22.33 18.23 -20.27
N ASP A 176 -22.32 17.30 -19.31
CA ASP A 176 -23.46 17.07 -18.41
C ASP A 176 -23.02 16.34 -17.15
N THR A 177 -23.74 16.53 -16.04
CA THR A 177 -23.51 15.82 -14.77
C THR A 177 -24.83 15.40 -14.15
N THR A 178 -24.83 14.31 -13.39
CA THR A 178 -25.98 13.86 -12.62
C THR A 178 -25.57 12.93 -11.48
N VAL A 179 -26.48 12.71 -10.54
CA VAL A 179 -26.35 11.70 -9.50
C VAL A 179 -27.44 10.65 -9.69
N ILE A 180 -27.05 9.38 -9.59
CA ILE A 180 -27.95 8.23 -9.68
C ILE A 180 -27.76 7.30 -8.50
N TYR A 181 -28.74 6.46 -8.22
CA TYR A 181 -28.76 5.57 -7.06
C TYR A 181 -29.11 4.12 -7.45
N PRO A 182 -28.32 3.46 -8.32
CA PRO A 182 -28.61 2.12 -8.78
C PRO A 182 -28.26 1.03 -7.74
N THR A 183 -27.52 1.39 -6.71
CA THR A 183 -26.96 0.48 -5.70
C THR A 183 -27.67 0.59 -4.36
N PRO A 184 -27.52 -0.39 -3.43
CA PRO A 184 -28.05 -0.27 -2.07
C PRO A 184 -27.57 1.04 -1.38
N PRO A 185 -28.33 1.60 -0.44
CA PRO A 185 -29.63 1.10 0.04
C PRO A 185 -30.85 1.50 -0.84
N LYS A 186 -30.70 2.46 -1.75
CA LYS A 186 -31.83 2.99 -2.52
C LYS A 186 -32.32 2.08 -3.65
N ASN A 187 -31.42 1.35 -4.33
CA ASN A 187 -31.73 0.40 -5.40
C ASN A 187 -32.67 0.96 -6.51
N GLN A 188 -32.52 2.23 -6.87
CA GLN A 188 -33.30 2.89 -7.91
C GLN A 188 -32.75 2.57 -9.32
N VAL A 189 -32.70 1.29 -9.67
CA VAL A 189 -32.03 0.81 -10.90
C VAL A 189 -32.75 1.36 -12.15
N LYS A 190 -34.08 1.23 -12.22
CA LYS A 190 -34.85 1.65 -13.40
C LYS A 190 -34.71 3.14 -13.70
N GLU A 191 -34.87 3.97 -12.67
CA GLU A 191 -34.75 5.44 -12.78
C GLU A 191 -33.32 5.85 -13.17
N SER A 192 -32.33 5.19 -12.53
CA SER A 192 -30.93 5.41 -12.83
C SER A 192 -30.59 5.08 -14.28
N MET A 193 -31.05 3.94 -14.77
CA MET A 193 -30.78 3.53 -16.15
C MET A 193 -31.54 4.36 -17.17
N ALA A 194 -32.73 4.87 -16.84
CA ALA A 194 -33.42 5.84 -17.70
C ALA A 194 -32.62 7.14 -17.89
N LYS A 195 -32.00 7.65 -16.78
CA LYS A 195 -31.12 8.83 -16.88
C LYS A 195 -29.88 8.54 -17.72
N ILE A 196 -29.23 7.37 -17.47
CA ILE A 196 -28.06 6.97 -18.27
C ILE A 196 -28.41 6.83 -19.75
N HIS A 197 -29.55 6.22 -20.08
CA HIS A 197 -30.01 6.11 -21.44
C HIS A 197 -30.18 7.49 -22.08
N GLN A 198 -30.81 8.42 -21.39
CA GLN A 198 -30.97 9.80 -21.87
C GLN A 198 -29.64 10.49 -22.15
N LEU A 199 -28.66 10.35 -21.24
CA LEU A 199 -27.32 10.92 -21.42
C LEU A 199 -26.58 10.29 -22.61
N ILE A 200 -26.64 8.95 -22.75
CA ILE A 200 -26.04 8.24 -23.89
C ILE A 200 -26.61 8.74 -25.21
N GLN A 201 -27.92 8.85 -25.32
CA GLN A 201 -28.58 9.32 -26.55
C GLN A 201 -28.30 10.80 -26.84
N LYS A 202 -28.39 11.65 -25.80
CA LYS A 202 -28.21 13.11 -25.95
C LYS A 202 -26.79 13.48 -26.39
N HIS A 203 -25.77 12.80 -25.83
CA HIS A 203 -24.37 13.16 -26.04
C HIS A 203 -23.60 12.18 -26.90
N HIS A 204 -24.27 11.15 -27.44
CA HIS A 204 -23.63 10.10 -28.26
C HIS A 204 -22.43 9.45 -27.54
N VAL A 205 -22.63 9.04 -26.30
CA VAL A 205 -21.59 8.43 -25.50
C VAL A 205 -21.04 7.16 -26.15
N ASP A 206 -19.74 7.07 -26.31
CA ASP A 206 -19.06 5.91 -26.88
C ASP A 206 -18.67 4.86 -25.78
N ILE A 207 -18.23 5.34 -24.63
CA ILE A 207 -17.64 4.48 -23.56
C ILE A 207 -18.06 4.97 -22.18
N ILE A 208 -18.30 4.03 -21.28
CA ILE A 208 -18.49 4.28 -19.85
C ILE A 208 -17.17 3.95 -19.11
N ALA A 209 -16.62 4.94 -18.40
CA ALA A 209 -15.45 4.79 -17.54
C ALA A 209 -15.93 4.59 -16.08
N LEU A 210 -15.91 3.37 -15.60
CA LEU A 210 -16.35 3.01 -14.23
C LEU A 210 -15.17 2.97 -13.27
N GLY A 211 -15.20 3.77 -12.21
CA GLY A 211 -14.23 3.71 -11.11
C GLY A 211 -14.23 2.35 -10.40
N ASN A 212 -13.06 1.89 -9.94
CA ASN A 212 -12.88 0.58 -9.33
C ASN A 212 -13.03 0.56 -7.78
N GLY A 213 -13.59 1.60 -7.18
CA GLY A 213 -13.72 1.72 -5.73
C GLY A 213 -14.97 1.09 -5.14
N THR A 214 -15.44 1.71 -4.07
CA THR A 214 -16.62 1.24 -3.33
C THR A 214 -17.86 1.21 -4.24
N ALA A 215 -18.64 0.10 -4.20
CA ALA A 215 -19.82 -0.15 -5.05
C ALA A 215 -19.52 -0.35 -6.56
N SER A 216 -18.25 -0.55 -6.95
CA SER A 216 -17.86 -0.78 -8.34
C SER A 216 -18.47 -2.07 -8.90
N ARG A 217 -18.45 -3.18 -8.16
CA ARG A 217 -18.99 -4.47 -8.60
C ARG A 217 -20.51 -4.42 -8.82
N GLU A 218 -21.23 -3.79 -7.91
CA GLU A 218 -22.67 -3.58 -8.03
C GLU A 218 -23.01 -2.68 -9.23
N SER A 219 -22.25 -1.61 -9.41
CA SER A 219 -22.39 -0.72 -10.55
C SER A 219 -22.08 -1.42 -11.87
N GLU A 220 -21.01 -2.22 -11.93
CA GLU A 220 -20.63 -3.01 -13.10
C GLU A 220 -21.75 -3.97 -13.52
N LYS A 221 -22.36 -4.67 -12.56
CA LYS A 221 -23.48 -5.56 -12.82
C LYS A 221 -24.64 -4.81 -13.47
N VAL A 222 -25.03 -3.66 -12.90
CA VAL A 222 -26.13 -2.84 -13.42
C VAL A 222 -25.82 -2.32 -14.84
N ILE A 223 -24.59 -1.85 -15.09
CA ILE A 223 -24.15 -1.40 -16.41
C ILE A 223 -24.19 -2.55 -17.42
N SER A 224 -23.62 -3.71 -17.08
CA SER A 224 -23.56 -4.87 -17.95
C SER A 224 -24.96 -5.37 -18.33
N ASP A 225 -25.86 -5.48 -17.34
CA ASP A 225 -27.24 -5.94 -17.58
C ASP A 225 -27.98 -4.94 -18.49
N TYR A 226 -27.86 -3.65 -18.22
CA TYR A 226 -28.45 -2.58 -19.07
C TYR A 226 -27.94 -2.63 -20.50
N LEU A 227 -26.62 -2.69 -20.73
CA LEU A 227 -26.06 -2.69 -22.08
C LEU A 227 -26.47 -3.92 -22.88
N LYS A 228 -26.60 -5.08 -22.24
CA LYS A 228 -27.10 -6.32 -22.88
C LYS A 228 -28.57 -6.20 -23.25
N GLU A 229 -29.39 -5.71 -22.34
CA GLU A 229 -30.85 -5.54 -22.57
C GLU A 229 -31.10 -4.58 -23.71
N GLN A 230 -30.39 -3.46 -23.77
CA GLN A 230 -30.54 -2.44 -24.83
C GLN A 230 -29.83 -2.80 -26.14
N LYS A 231 -29.09 -3.90 -26.21
CA LYS A 231 -28.17 -4.25 -27.32
C LYS A 231 -27.32 -3.04 -27.74
N SER A 232 -26.86 -2.28 -26.75
CA SER A 232 -26.14 -1.02 -26.95
C SER A 232 -24.76 -1.24 -27.56
N PRO A 233 -24.30 -0.42 -28.53
CA PRO A 233 -22.93 -0.45 -29.01
C PRO A 233 -21.91 0.13 -27.98
N VAL A 234 -22.38 0.82 -26.94
CA VAL A 234 -21.56 1.43 -25.90
C VAL A 234 -20.83 0.34 -25.13
N LYS A 235 -19.58 0.57 -24.86
CA LYS A 235 -18.73 -0.33 -24.04
C LYS A 235 -18.49 0.30 -22.67
N TYR A 236 -18.03 -0.50 -21.71
CA TYR A 236 -17.52 0.02 -20.43
C TYR A 236 -16.12 -0.48 -20.18
N VAL A 237 -15.35 0.32 -19.42
CA VAL A 237 -13.99 0.02 -18.97
C VAL A 237 -13.89 0.38 -17.49
N ILE A 238 -13.27 -0.49 -16.71
CA ILE A 238 -12.97 -0.21 -15.31
C ILE A 238 -11.70 0.65 -15.26
N VAL A 239 -11.80 1.79 -14.58
CA VAL A 239 -10.72 2.78 -14.43
C VAL A 239 -10.25 2.80 -12.99
N ASN A 240 -8.95 2.87 -12.78
CA ASN A 240 -8.37 3.01 -11.44
C ASN A 240 -8.71 4.41 -10.88
N GLU A 241 -9.43 4.45 -9.74
CA GLU A 241 -9.83 5.70 -9.09
C GLU A 241 -8.81 6.24 -8.07
N ALA A 242 -7.66 5.58 -7.91
CA ALA A 242 -6.64 6.00 -6.92
C ALA A 242 -6.34 7.50 -7.02
N GLY A 243 -6.37 8.19 -5.88
CA GLY A 243 -6.16 9.62 -5.77
C GLY A 243 -7.28 10.53 -6.30
N ALA A 244 -8.37 9.99 -6.85
CA ALA A 244 -9.46 10.82 -7.40
C ALA A 244 -10.14 11.70 -6.34
N SER A 245 -10.31 11.20 -5.14
CA SER A 245 -10.85 11.95 -4.00
C SER A 245 -9.93 13.10 -3.57
N VAL A 246 -8.61 12.89 -3.63
CA VAL A 246 -7.62 13.92 -3.32
C VAL A 246 -7.63 15.02 -4.40
N TYR A 247 -7.63 14.62 -5.67
CA TYR A 247 -7.74 15.56 -6.79
C TYR A 247 -9.02 16.39 -6.70
N SER A 248 -10.18 15.76 -6.58
CA SER A 248 -11.48 16.44 -6.61
C SER A 248 -11.65 17.48 -5.49
N ALA A 249 -10.99 17.29 -4.35
CA ALA A 249 -10.96 18.24 -3.24
C ALA A 249 -9.81 19.27 -3.32
N SER A 250 -8.92 19.16 -4.31
CA SER A 250 -7.75 20.03 -4.45
C SER A 250 -8.10 21.43 -4.94
N LYS A 251 -7.18 22.37 -4.68
CA LYS A 251 -7.26 23.73 -5.24
C LYS A 251 -7.24 23.71 -6.76
N LEU A 252 -6.39 22.88 -7.36
CA LEU A 252 -6.29 22.70 -8.80
C LEU A 252 -7.64 22.30 -9.42
N ALA A 253 -8.31 21.29 -8.85
CA ALA A 253 -9.62 20.86 -9.34
C ALA A 253 -10.69 21.95 -9.19
N THR A 254 -10.59 22.79 -8.14
CA THR A 254 -11.47 23.94 -7.96
C THR A 254 -11.24 25.02 -9.01
N GLU A 255 -10.01 25.26 -9.41
CA GLU A 255 -9.64 26.20 -10.47
C GLU A 255 -10.05 25.68 -11.86
N GLU A 256 -9.84 24.37 -12.12
CA GLU A 256 -10.23 23.75 -13.40
C GLU A 256 -11.76 23.63 -13.58
N LEU A 257 -12.48 23.35 -12.51
CA LEU A 257 -13.90 23.03 -12.51
C LEU A 257 -14.64 23.82 -11.40
N PRO A 258 -14.66 25.17 -11.48
CA PRO A 258 -15.16 26.01 -10.39
C PRO A 258 -16.65 25.86 -10.11
N ASN A 259 -17.44 25.47 -11.12
CA ASN A 259 -18.88 25.36 -11.02
C ASN A 259 -19.38 23.95 -10.66
N PHE A 260 -18.45 23.01 -10.39
CA PHE A 260 -18.78 21.62 -10.11
C PHE A 260 -18.43 21.27 -8.65
N ASP A 261 -19.23 20.41 -8.05
CA ASP A 261 -18.94 19.87 -6.71
C ASP A 261 -17.84 18.80 -6.74
N VAL A 262 -17.43 18.34 -5.55
CA VAL A 262 -16.36 17.33 -5.40
C VAL A 262 -16.71 16.02 -6.11
N GLY A 263 -17.99 15.60 -6.06
CA GLY A 263 -18.44 14.38 -6.72
C GLY A 263 -18.44 14.49 -8.25
N GLU A 264 -18.87 15.62 -8.77
CA GLU A 264 -18.85 15.91 -10.21
C GLU A 264 -17.42 16.02 -10.75
N ARG A 265 -16.50 16.59 -9.99
CA ARG A 265 -15.07 16.62 -10.31
C ARG A 265 -14.46 15.22 -10.32
N SER A 266 -14.85 14.36 -9.36
CA SER A 266 -14.39 12.98 -9.29
C SER A 266 -14.87 12.17 -10.50
N SER A 267 -16.14 12.22 -10.85
CA SER A 267 -16.69 11.52 -12.04
C SER A 267 -16.11 12.06 -13.35
N THR A 268 -15.84 13.37 -13.44
CA THR A 268 -15.13 13.99 -14.57
C THR A 268 -13.71 13.43 -14.69
N SER A 269 -13.00 13.29 -13.55
CA SER A 269 -11.67 12.70 -13.51
C SER A 269 -11.68 11.25 -13.99
N MET A 270 -12.69 10.44 -13.64
CA MET A 270 -12.80 9.08 -14.14
C MET A 270 -12.87 9.04 -15.68
N ALA A 271 -13.66 9.90 -16.29
CA ALA A 271 -13.77 9.98 -17.74
C ALA A 271 -12.46 10.43 -18.40
N ARG A 272 -11.83 11.49 -17.87
CA ARG A 272 -10.58 12.04 -18.40
C ARG A 272 -9.40 11.08 -18.25
N ARG A 273 -9.34 10.27 -17.17
CA ARG A 273 -8.32 9.22 -16.99
C ARG A 273 -8.36 8.17 -18.10
N LEU A 274 -9.53 7.90 -18.67
CA LEU A 274 -9.64 6.99 -19.81
C LEU A 274 -9.15 7.64 -21.10
N GLN A 275 -9.41 8.93 -21.27
CA GLN A 275 -9.02 9.68 -22.47
C GLN A 275 -7.52 9.96 -22.52
N ASP A 276 -6.93 10.41 -21.40
CA ASP A 276 -5.51 10.70 -21.24
C ASP A 276 -5.08 10.44 -19.77
N PRO A 277 -4.65 9.21 -19.46
CA PRO A 277 -4.26 8.84 -18.11
C PRO A 277 -3.14 9.72 -17.55
N LEU A 278 -2.12 9.99 -18.37
CA LEU A 278 -0.95 10.76 -17.94
C LEU A 278 -1.32 12.19 -17.57
N ALA A 279 -2.03 12.89 -18.47
CA ALA A 279 -2.42 14.28 -18.25
C ALA A 279 -3.32 14.46 -17.02
N GLU A 280 -4.12 13.46 -16.68
CA GLU A 280 -5.00 13.52 -15.52
C GLU A 280 -4.28 13.13 -14.22
N LEU A 281 -3.49 12.06 -14.24
CA LEU A 281 -2.84 11.52 -13.03
C LEU A 281 -1.66 12.36 -12.54
N VAL A 282 -0.95 13.09 -13.40
CA VAL A 282 0.13 14.01 -12.99
C VAL A 282 -0.36 15.20 -12.16
N LYS A 283 -1.66 15.45 -12.12
CA LYS A 283 -2.29 16.44 -11.24
C LYS A 283 -2.32 16.04 -9.77
N ILE A 284 -2.01 14.77 -9.47
CA ILE A 284 -2.13 14.16 -8.15
C ILE A 284 -0.73 13.91 -7.60
N ASP A 285 -0.51 14.28 -6.32
CA ASP A 285 0.71 13.90 -5.63
C ASP A 285 0.87 12.37 -5.64
N PRO A 286 1.99 11.83 -6.12
CA PRO A 286 2.25 10.38 -6.13
C PRO A 286 1.95 9.67 -4.81
N LYS A 287 2.22 10.31 -3.68
CA LYS A 287 1.90 9.79 -2.34
C LYS A 287 0.42 9.55 -2.11
N SER A 288 -0.44 10.26 -2.82
CA SER A 288 -1.90 10.13 -2.75
C SER A 288 -2.45 9.10 -3.73
N ILE A 289 -1.62 8.53 -4.58
CA ILE A 289 -1.99 7.45 -5.49
C ILE A 289 -1.70 6.11 -4.80
N GLY A 290 -2.75 5.43 -4.35
CA GLY A 290 -2.64 4.18 -3.58
C GLY A 290 -2.33 2.96 -4.46
N VAL A 291 -1.09 2.83 -4.94
CA VAL A 291 -0.62 1.71 -5.77
C VAL A 291 0.43 0.83 -5.09
N GLY A 292 0.82 1.15 -3.85
CA GLY A 292 1.78 0.39 -3.04
C GLY A 292 1.13 -0.22 -1.80
N GLN A 293 1.37 -1.52 -1.55
CA GLN A 293 0.78 -2.24 -0.42
C GLN A 293 1.22 -1.69 0.95
N TYR A 294 2.47 -1.24 1.07
CA TYR A 294 3.06 -0.71 2.30
C TYR A 294 3.42 0.77 2.19
N GLN A 295 2.70 1.50 1.35
CA GLN A 295 3.00 2.90 1.01
C GLN A 295 3.08 3.82 2.24
N HIS A 296 2.25 3.59 3.25
CA HIS A 296 2.24 4.38 4.49
C HIS A 296 3.32 3.97 5.50
N ASP A 297 3.97 2.83 5.30
CA ASP A 297 5.03 2.31 6.18
C ASP A 297 6.44 2.60 5.64
N MET A 298 6.54 3.09 4.41
CA MET A 298 7.81 3.47 3.78
C MET A 298 8.29 4.84 4.25
N ASN A 299 9.57 5.10 4.04
CA ASN A 299 10.13 6.44 4.23
C ASN A 299 9.51 7.44 3.26
N GLN A 300 8.66 8.33 3.79
CA GLN A 300 7.88 9.29 3.00
C GLN A 300 8.76 10.33 2.27
N SER A 301 9.97 10.59 2.75
CA SER A 301 10.90 11.49 2.09
C SER A 301 11.58 10.84 0.87
N LYS A 302 11.78 9.52 0.91
CA LYS A 302 12.31 8.76 -0.23
C LYS A 302 11.23 8.49 -1.30
N LEU A 303 9.96 8.49 -0.92
CA LEU A 303 8.84 8.20 -1.84
C LEU A 303 8.54 9.38 -2.79
N THR A 304 8.98 10.59 -2.48
CA THR A 304 8.83 11.80 -3.30
C THR A 304 9.97 11.95 -4.27
#